data_d4083d328a8884226f936af899a58efc
#
_entry.id   d4083d328a8884226f936af899a58efc
#
_cell.length_a   1.000
_cell.length_b   1.000
_cell.length_c   1.000
_cell.angle_alpha   90.00
_cell.angle_beta   90.00
_cell.angle_gamma   90.00
#
_symmetry.space_group_name_H-M   'P 1'
#
loop_
_entity.id
_entity.type
_entity.pdbx_description
1 polymer ?
#
loop_
_entity_poly.entity_id
_entity_poly.type
_entity_poly.pdbx_seq_one_letter_code
_entity_poly.pdbx_strand_id
1 'polypeptide(L)'
;MNSQELLPNPMTNRLIYLLLASLLLGACDQEVEEPEERIRAVKTIIVGDLASDQQRKFPGTVEPVTSSNLSFEVNGVIQAMQVDVGDRFKKGEVLAILDNKPFQINVESARASLSRASAQLAEKKSAYERELRIQAEDPGATTEKAVEQTLAAYDSQVQNVSYRQAQLDLAERDLAHTELRAPFNGIVSARHVDPSEVADRGVHVLKVNTEDAMQVAVSVPEQMIDKVYTGLKGQVFLSNRPDEPYEAVVSEVGSAATTANAFPVTAVISDAGEWVRPGMTAELRLVFSDEEMQSAYLVPMSAFLPGIDKNDHYVYLFDAETSKVRKTAVQIRGIQGNHVVTTHGIASGDILVVAGVPFLSDGQKVKLLDTSGAIK
;
A
#
# COMPACT_ATOMS: atom_id res chain seq x y z
N MET A 1 77.41 -83.90 -45.58
CA MET A 1 76.96 -85.19 -46.09
C MET A 1 75.85 -85.73 -45.19
N ASN A 2 74.68 -85.85 -45.79
CA ASN A 2 73.46 -86.54 -45.36
C ASN A 2 72.85 -86.36 -43.99
N SER A 3 71.88 -85.60 -44.03
CA SER A 3 70.71 -85.48 -43.17
C SER A 3 69.73 -86.57 -43.40
N GLN A 4 69.10 -87.19 -42.47
CA GLN A 4 67.80 -87.85 -42.62
C GLN A 4 66.89 -87.35 -41.50
N GLU A 5 65.81 -86.75 -42.01
CA GLU A 5 64.63 -86.34 -41.26
C GLU A 5 63.84 -87.59 -40.78
N LEU A 6 63.39 -87.60 -39.55
CA LEU A 6 62.40 -88.49 -39.00
C LEU A 6 61.09 -87.63 -38.73
N LEU A 7 60.10 -87.88 -39.62
CA LEU A 7 58.75 -87.39 -39.50
C LEU A 7 58.03 -88.04 -38.28
N PRO A 8 57.35 -87.34 -37.44
CA PRO A 8 56.59 -87.90 -36.32
C PRO A 8 55.18 -88.38 -36.83
N ASN A 9 54.74 -89.47 -36.30
CA ASN A 9 53.58 -90.25 -36.58
C ASN A 9 52.23 -89.41 -36.28
N PRO A 10 51.26 -89.36 -37.20
CA PRO A 10 50.04 -88.55 -37.14
C PRO A 10 49.03 -89.00 -36.06
N MET A 11 49.20 -90.15 -35.42
CA MET A 11 48.25 -90.63 -34.38
C MET A 11 48.46 -90.06 -32.99
N THR A 12 49.66 -89.69 -32.65
CA THR A 12 49.93 -89.07 -31.29
C THR A 12 49.50 -87.63 -31.18
N ASN A 13 49.44 -86.90 -32.27
CA ASN A 13 48.99 -85.49 -32.22
C ASN A 13 47.47 -85.37 -32.10
N ARG A 14 46.67 -86.27 -32.50
CA ARG A 14 45.20 -86.24 -32.36
C ARG A 14 44.74 -86.43 -30.88
N LEU A 15 45.47 -87.23 -30.11
CA LEU A 15 45.18 -87.50 -28.72
C LEU A 15 45.53 -86.25 -27.81
N ILE A 16 46.60 -85.55 -28.16
CA ILE A 16 47.04 -84.36 -27.47
C ILE A 16 46.09 -83.19 -27.74
N TYR A 17 45.55 -83.06 -28.97
CA TYR A 17 44.56 -82.00 -29.24
C TYR A 17 43.20 -82.28 -28.60
N LEU A 18 42.80 -83.53 -28.44
CA LEU A 18 41.56 -83.89 -27.74
C LEU A 18 41.65 -83.65 -26.20
N LEU A 19 42.83 -83.86 -25.62
CA LEU A 19 43.08 -83.63 -24.24
C LEU A 19 43.23 -82.09 -23.90
N LEU A 20 43.78 -81.31 -24.84
CA LEU A 20 43.84 -79.87 -24.77
C LEU A 20 42.49 -79.19 -24.94
N ALA A 21 41.61 -79.79 -25.82
CA ALA A 21 40.25 -79.28 -26.08
C ALA A 21 39.29 -79.54 -24.90
N SER A 22 39.51 -80.60 -24.10
CA SER A 22 38.71 -80.87 -22.90
C SER A 22 39.09 -80.02 -21.70
N LEU A 23 40.33 -79.45 -21.64
CA LEU A 23 40.77 -78.59 -20.61
C LEU A 23 40.27 -77.13 -20.78
N LEU A 24 39.81 -76.76 -21.99
CA LEU A 24 39.29 -75.42 -22.31
C LEU A 24 37.77 -75.25 -22.06
N LEU A 25 37.06 -76.33 -21.74
CA LEU A 25 35.60 -76.31 -21.52
C LEU A 25 35.23 -76.20 -19.97
N GLY A 26 36.18 -76.20 -19.10
CA GLY A 26 35.95 -76.16 -17.64
C GLY A 26 36.15 -74.81 -16.95
N ALA A 27 36.33 -73.68 -17.72
CA ALA A 27 36.68 -72.40 -17.11
C ALA A 27 35.68 -71.31 -17.57
N CYS A 28 34.39 -71.44 -17.28
CA CYS A 28 33.40 -70.36 -17.37
C CYS A 28 32.22 -70.68 -16.43
N ASP A 29 32.50 -70.78 -15.16
CA ASP A 29 31.48 -70.55 -14.14
C ASP A 29 32.05 -69.43 -13.21
N GLN A 30 32.14 -68.23 -13.83
CA GLN A 30 32.33 -67.00 -13.06
C GLN A 30 30.91 -66.55 -12.73
N GLU A 31 30.51 -66.86 -11.49
CA GLU A 31 29.37 -66.23 -10.83
C GLU A 31 29.56 -64.71 -11.00
N VAL A 32 28.73 -64.11 -11.84
CA VAL A 32 28.66 -62.65 -11.99
C VAL A 32 28.14 -62.19 -10.63
N GLU A 33 29.02 -61.80 -9.71
CA GLU A 33 28.63 -60.99 -8.55
C GLU A 33 27.86 -59.80 -9.10
N GLU A 34 26.55 -59.75 -8.85
CA GLU A 34 25.75 -58.54 -9.06
C GLU A 34 26.51 -57.38 -8.39
N PRO A 35 26.79 -56.30 -9.14
CA PRO A 35 27.53 -55.18 -8.58
C PRO A 35 26.79 -54.70 -7.34
N GLU A 36 27.43 -54.80 -6.18
CA GLU A 36 26.87 -54.26 -4.94
C GLU A 36 26.34 -52.83 -5.21
N GLU A 37 25.04 -52.65 -5.05
CA GLU A 37 24.36 -51.37 -5.24
C GLU A 37 25.02 -50.36 -4.34
N ARG A 38 25.94 -49.53 -4.84
CA ARG A 38 26.68 -48.56 -4.07
C ARG A 38 25.71 -47.53 -3.55
N ILE A 39 25.23 -47.69 -2.30
CA ILE A 39 24.36 -46.78 -1.60
C ILE A 39 25.15 -45.50 -1.37
N ARG A 40 24.80 -44.44 -2.08
CA ARG A 40 25.43 -43.11 -1.96
C ARG A 40 24.74 -42.30 -0.88
N ALA A 41 25.54 -41.55 -0.12
CA ALA A 41 25.01 -40.60 0.82
C ALA A 41 24.66 -39.28 0.11
N VAL A 42 23.46 -38.77 0.38
CA VAL A 42 22.93 -37.52 -0.22
C VAL A 42 22.50 -36.56 0.88
N LYS A 43 22.66 -35.26 0.61
CA LYS A 43 22.08 -34.23 1.46
C LYS A 43 20.75 -33.78 0.86
N THR A 44 19.74 -33.66 1.70
CA THR A 44 18.40 -33.25 1.30
C THR A 44 17.94 -32.01 2.04
N ILE A 45 16.94 -31.34 1.48
CA ILE A 45 16.14 -30.29 2.10
C ILE A 45 14.67 -30.61 1.90
N ILE A 46 13.81 -30.12 2.77
CA ILE A 46 12.37 -30.15 2.57
C ILE A 46 12.00 -28.91 1.77
N VAL A 47 11.25 -29.11 0.69
CA VAL A 47 10.72 -28.01 -0.13
C VAL A 47 9.69 -27.25 0.72
N GLY A 48 9.97 -25.99 1.02
CA GLY A 48 9.04 -25.09 1.71
C GLY A 48 8.34 -24.15 0.74
N ASP A 49 7.17 -23.68 1.13
CA ASP A 49 6.43 -22.69 0.36
C ASP A 49 7.19 -21.36 0.31
N LEU A 50 7.24 -20.75 -0.87
CA LEU A 50 7.75 -19.38 -1.09
C LEU A 50 6.85 -18.30 -0.47
N ALA A 51 5.72 -18.68 0.12
CA ALA A 51 4.69 -17.76 0.60
C ALA A 51 5.20 -16.65 1.54
N SER A 52 6.38 -16.80 2.13
CA SER A 52 6.96 -15.79 3.02
C SER A 52 7.74 -14.67 2.31
N ASP A 53 8.09 -14.79 1.03
CA ASP A 53 9.02 -13.85 0.38
C ASP A 53 8.36 -12.90 -0.64
N GLN A 54 7.04 -12.90 -0.73
CA GLN A 54 6.29 -11.98 -1.60
C GLN A 54 5.98 -10.63 -0.94
N GLN A 55 6.44 -10.43 0.29
CA GLN A 55 6.35 -9.13 0.93
C GLN A 55 7.32 -8.15 0.28
N ARG A 56 6.79 -7.08 -0.28
CA ARG A 56 7.59 -5.95 -0.74
C ARG A 56 7.54 -4.84 0.30
N LYS A 57 8.69 -4.27 0.57
CA LYS A 57 8.93 -3.27 1.60
C LYS A 57 9.06 -1.91 0.94
N PHE A 58 8.27 -0.96 1.39
CA PHE A 58 8.28 0.41 0.91
C PHE A 58 8.55 1.34 2.08
N PRO A 59 9.71 2.02 2.09
CA PRO A 59 9.98 3.02 3.12
C PRO A 59 9.06 4.23 2.93
N GLY A 60 8.65 4.82 4.03
CA GLY A 60 7.73 5.95 4.03
C GLY A 60 7.74 6.72 5.34
N THR A 61 6.81 7.66 5.44
CA THR A 61 6.64 8.54 6.58
C THR A 61 5.20 8.48 7.06
N VAL A 62 5.03 8.49 8.37
CA VAL A 62 3.70 8.59 8.99
C VAL A 62 3.19 10.02 8.83
N GLU A 63 1.95 10.15 8.38
CA GLU A 63 1.25 11.42 8.22
C GLU A 63 -0.15 11.33 8.83
N PRO A 64 -0.76 12.45 9.25
CA PRO A 64 -2.17 12.44 9.64
C PRO A 64 -3.03 12.25 8.39
N VAL A 65 -4.16 11.56 8.51
CA VAL A 65 -5.10 11.40 7.38
C VAL A 65 -5.63 12.74 6.90
N THR A 66 -5.87 13.67 7.82
CA THR A 66 -6.28 15.04 7.47
C THR A 66 -5.39 16.04 8.18
N SER A 67 -4.84 16.98 7.42
CA SER A 67 -4.11 18.15 7.92
C SER A 67 -4.72 19.40 7.30
N SER A 68 -4.95 20.44 8.09
CA SER A 68 -5.50 21.71 7.61
C SER A 68 -4.72 22.88 8.18
N ASN A 69 -4.45 23.86 7.30
CA ASN A 69 -3.95 25.15 7.71
C ASN A 69 -5.14 26.10 7.91
N LEU A 70 -5.35 26.54 9.11
CA LEU A 70 -6.46 27.43 9.46
C LEU A 70 -6.01 28.89 9.34
N SER A 71 -6.86 29.70 8.73
CA SER A 71 -6.67 31.14 8.54
C SER A 71 -7.97 31.88 8.79
N PHE A 72 -7.90 33.14 9.19
CA PHE A 72 -9.08 33.99 9.27
C PHE A 72 -9.53 34.42 7.87
N GLU A 73 -10.84 34.58 7.69
CA GLU A 73 -11.44 35.09 6.45
C GLU A 73 -11.57 36.62 6.45
N VAL A 74 -11.25 37.28 7.57
CA VAL A 74 -11.24 38.73 7.75
C VAL A 74 -9.92 39.15 8.36
N ASN A 75 -9.51 40.41 8.15
CA ASN A 75 -8.29 40.96 8.75
C ASN A 75 -8.60 41.48 10.16
N GLY A 76 -7.66 41.31 11.07
CA GLY A 76 -7.79 41.85 12.43
C GLY A 76 -6.61 41.53 13.32
N VAL A 77 -6.59 42.12 14.51
CA VAL A 77 -5.59 41.81 15.51
C VAL A 77 -6.05 40.59 16.31
N ILE A 78 -5.17 39.63 16.53
CA ILE A 78 -5.47 38.47 17.37
C ILE A 78 -5.62 38.91 18.83
N GLN A 79 -6.83 38.83 19.33
CA GLN A 79 -7.14 39.20 20.72
C GLN A 79 -6.72 38.07 21.67
N ALA A 80 -6.99 36.81 21.31
CA ALA A 80 -6.66 35.66 22.13
C ALA A 80 -6.48 34.40 21.29
N MET A 81 -5.54 33.56 21.72
CA MET A 81 -5.40 32.17 21.31
C MET A 81 -5.94 31.30 22.45
N GLN A 82 -6.87 30.39 22.13
CA GLN A 82 -7.51 29.53 23.14
C GLN A 82 -6.78 28.19 23.28
N VAL A 83 -5.84 27.91 22.36
CA VAL A 83 -5.10 26.64 22.27
C VAL A 83 -3.62 26.91 22.03
N ASP A 84 -2.78 25.99 22.52
CA ASP A 84 -1.35 25.95 22.27
C ASP A 84 -0.97 24.74 21.41
N VAL A 85 0.28 24.72 20.90
CA VAL A 85 0.79 23.58 20.13
C VAL A 85 0.80 22.32 21.00
N GLY A 86 0.17 21.26 20.51
CA GLY A 86 -0.02 20.00 21.22
C GLY A 86 -1.38 19.86 21.91
N ASP A 87 -2.18 20.92 21.98
CA ASP A 87 -3.52 20.84 22.58
C ASP A 87 -4.51 20.13 21.68
N ARG A 88 -5.41 19.37 22.31
CA ARG A 88 -6.54 18.68 21.66
C ARG A 88 -7.74 19.61 21.61
N PHE A 89 -8.50 19.51 20.51
CA PHE A 89 -9.71 20.31 20.32
C PHE A 89 -10.81 19.46 19.66
N LYS A 90 -12.05 19.92 19.83
CA LYS A 90 -13.23 19.31 19.21
C LYS A 90 -13.72 20.14 18.03
N LYS A 91 -14.40 19.49 17.08
CA LYS A 91 -15.06 20.16 15.97
C LYS A 91 -15.99 21.29 16.46
N GLY A 92 -15.84 22.48 15.86
CA GLY A 92 -16.62 23.68 16.18
C GLY A 92 -16.05 24.50 17.36
N GLU A 93 -15.05 23.97 18.07
CA GLU A 93 -14.38 24.70 19.17
C GLU A 93 -13.64 25.92 18.64
N VAL A 94 -13.67 27.03 19.41
CA VAL A 94 -12.99 28.27 19.05
C VAL A 94 -11.52 28.14 19.43
N LEU A 95 -10.65 28.25 18.46
CA LEU A 95 -9.20 28.10 18.62
C LEU A 95 -8.49 29.46 18.79
N ALA A 96 -9.00 30.49 18.11
CA ALA A 96 -8.46 31.84 18.17
C ALA A 96 -9.57 32.87 17.93
N ILE A 97 -9.39 34.07 18.43
CA ILE A 97 -10.37 35.18 18.35
C ILE A 97 -9.63 36.44 17.93
N LEU A 98 -10.15 37.15 16.93
CA LEU A 98 -9.75 38.50 16.57
C LEU A 98 -10.44 39.53 17.48
N ASP A 99 -9.92 40.77 17.57
CA ASP A 99 -10.66 41.89 18.11
C ASP A 99 -11.96 42.09 17.28
N ASN A 100 -13.08 41.71 17.85
CA ASN A 100 -14.39 41.70 17.17
C ASN A 100 -15.16 43.02 17.34
N LYS A 101 -14.65 43.94 18.14
CA LYS A 101 -15.32 45.22 18.45
C LYS A 101 -15.67 46.05 17.19
N PRO A 102 -14.75 46.21 16.20
CA PRO A 102 -15.10 46.92 14.95
C PRO A 102 -16.22 46.23 14.18
N PHE A 103 -16.21 44.88 14.16
CA PHE A 103 -17.24 44.08 13.46
C PHE A 103 -18.60 44.17 14.15
N GLN A 104 -18.65 44.16 15.48
CA GLN A 104 -19.89 44.40 16.26
C GLN A 104 -20.52 45.75 15.92
N ILE A 105 -19.71 46.82 15.85
CA ILE A 105 -20.17 48.16 15.48
C ILE A 105 -20.74 48.17 14.06
N ASN A 106 -20.11 47.43 13.11
CA ASN A 106 -20.59 47.31 11.73
C ASN A 106 -21.94 46.60 11.68
N VAL A 107 -22.12 45.50 12.42
CA VAL A 107 -23.41 44.80 12.53
C VAL A 107 -24.50 45.71 13.08
N GLU A 108 -24.22 46.48 14.15
CA GLU A 108 -25.16 47.39 14.77
C GLU A 108 -25.57 48.51 13.78
N SER A 109 -24.58 49.08 13.07
CA SER A 109 -24.83 50.11 12.02
C SER A 109 -25.69 49.56 10.86
N ALA A 110 -25.39 48.35 10.37
CA ALA A 110 -26.19 47.71 9.31
C ALA A 110 -27.62 47.40 9.78
N ARG A 111 -27.78 46.93 11.03
CA ARG A 111 -29.09 46.66 11.66
C ARG A 111 -29.93 47.94 11.81
N ALA A 112 -29.32 49.04 12.21
CA ALA A 112 -29.98 50.32 12.30
C ALA A 112 -30.41 50.84 10.90
N SER A 113 -29.59 50.60 9.88
CA SER A 113 -29.87 50.94 8.49
C SER A 113 -31.05 50.14 7.92
N LEU A 114 -31.09 48.83 8.21
CA LEU A 114 -32.22 47.95 7.85
C LEU A 114 -33.52 48.40 8.55
N SER A 115 -33.47 48.70 9.84
CA SER A 115 -34.64 49.19 10.60
C SER A 115 -35.22 50.48 10.01
N ARG A 116 -34.35 51.43 9.61
CA ARG A 116 -34.78 52.66 8.92
C ARG A 116 -35.43 52.37 7.58
N ALA A 117 -34.85 51.50 6.76
CA ALA A 117 -35.40 51.09 5.48
C ALA A 117 -36.76 50.38 5.61
N SER A 118 -36.91 49.56 6.64
CA SER A 118 -38.15 48.84 6.95
C SER A 118 -39.27 49.82 7.40
N ALA A 119 -38.92 50.84 8.18
CA ALA A 119 -39.90 51.91 8.53
C ALA A 119 -40.36 52.71 7.30
N GLN A 120 -39.44 53.05 6.40
CA GLN A 120 -39.75 53.68 5.12
C GLN A 120 -40.61 52.80 4.21
N LEU A 121 -40.36 51.48 4.19
CA LEU A 121 -41.19 50.52 3.49
C LEU A 121 -42.65 50.53 3.99
N ALA A 122 -42.81 50.51 5.33
CA ALA A 122 -44.14 50.59 5.95
C ALA A 122 -44.88 51.87 5.58
N GLU A 123 -44.19 53.04 5.53
CA GLU A 123 -44.74 54.30 5.06
C GLU A 123 -45.22 54.22 3.59
N LYS A 124 -44.33 53.74 2.68
CA LYS A 124 -44.67 53.63 1.24
C LYS A 124 -45.79 52.63 0.98
N LYS A 125 -45.77 51.50 1.71
CA LYS A 125 -46.83 50.50 1.66
C LYS A 125 -48.17 51.13 2.07
N SER A 126 -48.25 51.88 3.18
CA SER A 126 -49.44 52.53 3.64
C SER A 126 -49.95 53.60 2.65
N ALA A 127 -49.02 54.33 1.99
CA ALA A 127 -49.37 55.29 0.95
C ALA A 127 -49.99 54.61 -0.27
N TYR A 128 -49.40 53.53 -0.78
CA TYR A 128 -49.92 52.73 -1.88
C TYR A 128 -51.31 52.14 -1.56
N GLU A 129 -51.46 51.49 -0.40
CA GLU A 129 -52.72 50.88 0.03
C GLU A 129 -53.82 51.91 0.21
N ARG A 130 -53.47 53.13 0.60
CA ARG A 130 -54.41 54.24 0.71
C ARG A 130 -54.90 54.67 -0.70
N GLU A 131 -53.99 54.85 -1.65
CA GLU A 131 -54.29 55.24 -3.00
C GLU A 131 -55.19 54.22 -3.73
N LEU A 132 -54.91 52.92 -3.52
CA LEU A 132 -55.76 51.84 -4.00
C LEU A 132 -57.16 51.86 -3.41
N ARG A 133 -57.33 52.17 -2.11
CA ARG A 133 -58.66 52.29 -1.52
C ARG A 133 -59.44 53.48 -2.11
N ILE A 134 -58.80 54.66 -2.28
CA ILE A 134 -59.42 55.83 -2.87
C ILE A 134 -59.89 55.50 -4.31
N GLN A 135 -59.08 54.82 -5.12
CA GLN A 135 -59.46 54.43 -6.48
C GLN A 135 -60.63 53.45 -6.48
N ALA A 136 -60.71 52.54 -5.48
CA ALA A 136 -61.79 51.55 -5.38
C ALA A 136 -63.16 52.21 -4.93
N GLU A 137 -63.08 53.20 -4.02
CA GLU A 137 -64.24 53.88 -3.45
C GLU A 137 -64.80 54.99 -4.39
N ASP A 138 -63.90 55.77 -5.02
CA ASP A 138 -64.22 56.85 -5.95
C ASP A 138 -63.18 56.87 -7.09
N PRO A 139 -63.46 56.23 -8.24
CA PRO A 139 -62.56 56.17 -9.41
C PRO A 139 -62.20 57.54 -10.00
N GLY A 140 -62.93 58.60 -9.64
CA GLY A 140 -62.66 60.00 -10.06
C GLY A 140 -61.77 60.79 -9.10
N ALA A 141 -61.53 60.30 -7.88
CA ALA A 141 -60.77 60.99 -6.83
C ALA A 141 -59.27 60.84 -7.00
N THR A 142 -58.76 59.83 -7.73
CA THR A 142 -57.36 59.64 -8.05
C THR A 142 -57.12 59.25 -9.50
N THR A 143 -55.91 59.35 -10.00
CA THR A 143 -55.50 58.94 -11.34
C THR A 143 -54.77 57.63 -11.34
N GLU A 144 -54.91 56.80 -12.38
CA GLU A 144 -54.15 55.57 -12.59
C GLU A 144 -52.63 55.81 -12.44
N LYS A 145 -52.18 56.95 -12.99
CA LYS A 145 -50.78 57.38 -12.86
C LYS A 145 -50.33 57.58 -11.40
N ALA A 146 -51.23 58.09 -10.52
CA ALA A 146 -50.89 58.25 -9.08
C ALA A 146 -50.72 56.87 -8.36
N VAL A 147 -51.61 55.91 -8.71
CA VAL A 147 -51.48 54.53 -8.15
C VAL A 147 -50.20 53.84 -8.66
N GLU A 148 -49.88 53.98 -9.96
CA GLU A 148 -48.63 53.42 -10.51
C GLU A 148 -47.40 54.07 -9.86
N GLN A 149 -47.40 55.36 -9.61
CA GLN A 149 -46.31 56.07 -8.95
C GLN A 149 -46.10 55.59 -7.47
N THR A 150 -47.20 55.39 -6.74
CA THR A 150 -47.09 54.86 -5.36
C THR A 150 -46.70 53.41 -5.32
N LEU A 151 -47.13 52.57 -6.29
CA LEU A 151 -46.68 51.22 -6.46
C LEU A 151 -45.21 51.18 -6.79
N ALA A 152 -44.71 51.94 -7.74
CA ALA A 152 -43.31 52.00 -8.10
C ALA A 152 -42.42 52.44 -6.92
N ALA A 153 -42.93 53.40 -6.10
CA ALA A 153 -42.25 53.81 -4.87
C ALA A 153 -42.20 52.73 -3.78
N TYR A 154 -43.29 51.95 -3.66
CA TYR A 154 -43.34 50.79 -2.75
C TYR A 154 -42.36 49.72 -3.21
N ASP A 155 -42.40 49.32 -4.49
CA ASP A 155 -41.53 48.30 -5.07
C ASP A 155 -40.04 48.69 -4.96
N SER A 156 -39.71 49.96 -5.20
CA SER A 156 -38.36 50.47 -5.03
C SER A 156 -37.89 50.33 -3.57
N GLN A 157 -38.79 50.57 -2.59
CA GLN A 157 -38.45 50.44 -1.19
C GLN A 157 -38.34 48.97 -0.73
N VAL A 158 -39.12 48.06 -1.34
CA VAL A 158 -38.93 46.59 -1.13
C VAL A 158 -37.52 46.19 -1.52
N GLN A 159 -37.01 46.63 -2.67
CA GLN A 159 -35.65 46.36 -3.12
C GLN A 159 -34.61 47.00 -2.19
N ASN A 160 -34.87 48.23 -1.67
CA ASN A 160 -33.97 48.85 -0.72
C ASN A 160 -33.86 48.08 0.60
N VAL A 161 -34.96 47.53 1.15
CA VAL A 161 -34.97 46.68 2.32
C VAL A 161 -34.16 45.41 2.06
N SER A 162 -34.37 44.73 0.91
CA SER A 162 -33.61 43.54 0.51
C SER A 162 -32.11 43.85 0.46
N TYR A 163 -31.70 44.95 -0.13
CA TYR A 163 -30.30 45.39 -0.15
C TYR A 163 -29.72 45.64 1.24
N ARG A 164 -30.47 46.28 2.17
CA ARG A 164 -30.00 46.49 3.54
C ARG A 164 -29.92 45.21 4.35
N GLN A 165 -30.84 44.27 4.08
CA GLN A 165 -30.77 42.93 4.67
C GLN A 165 -29.47 42.21 4.25
N ALA A 166 -29.14 42.19 2.95
CA ALA A 166 -27.92 41.61 2.46
C ALA A 166 -26.65 42.24 3.06
N GLN A 167 -26.68 43.57 3.32
CA GLN A 167 -25.60 44.27 4.04
C GLN A 167 -25.45 43.82 5.51
N LEU A 168 -26.60 43.63 6.19
CA LEU A 168 -26.58 43.07 7.55
C LEU A 168 -26.03 41.65 7.59
N ASP A 169 -26.50 40.78 6.70
CA ASP A 169 -26.06 39.40 6.58
C ASP A 169 -24.55 39.32 6.33
N LEU A 170 -24.00 40.23 5.50
CA LEU A 170 -22.56 40.31 5.26
C LEU A 170 -21.79 40.72 6.56
N ALA A 171 -22.28 41.75 7.26
CA ALA A 171 -21.64 42.21 8.48
C ALA A 171 -21.68 41.14 9.60
N GLU A 172 -22.79 40.41 9.71
CA GLU A 172 -22.95 39.30 10.68
C GLU A 172 -22.01 38.12 10.34
N ARG A 173 -21.84 37.84 9.05
CA ARG A 173 -20.86 36.81 8.59
C ARG A 173 -19.43 37.26 8.91
N ASP A 174 -19.07 38.51 8.62
CA ASP A 174 -17.72 39.02 8.92
C ASP A 174 -17.43 38.97 10.41
N LEU A 175 -18.42 39.24 11.26
CA LEU A 175 -18.32 39.09 12.71
C LEU A 175 -18.13 37.64 13.12
N ALA A 176 -18.84 36.69 12.51
CA ALA A 176 -18.68 35.27 12.79
C ALA A 176 -17.28 34.80 12.40
N HIS A 177 -16.70 35.34 11.32
CA HIS A 177 -15.35 34.99 10.84
C HIS A 177 -14.21 35.63 11.70
N THR A 178 -14.54 36.39 12.73
CA THR A 178 -13.55 36.80 13.77
C THR A 178 -13.20 35.67 14.72
N GLU A 179 -13.97 34.59 14.72
CA GLU A 179 -13.67 33.39 15.51
C GLU A 179 -13.12 32.29 14.57
N LEU A 180 -11.90 31.83 14.85
CA LEU A 180 -11.31 30.70 14.14
C LEU A 180 -11.76 29.40 14.79
N ARG A 181 -12.62 28.65 14.09
CA ARG A 181 -13.21 27.41 14.61
C ARG A 181 -12.61 26.17 13.99
N ALA A 182 -12.52 25.11 14.77
CA ALA A 182 -12.02 23.82 14.38
C ALA A 182 -12.96 23.12 13.37
N PRO A 183 -12.48 22.67 12.19
CA PRO A 183 -13.30 21.98 11.19
C PRO A 183 -13.58 20.50 11.53
N PHE A 184 -12.74 19.89 12.35
CA PHE A 184 -12.81 18.50 12.81
C PHE A 184 -12.23 18.36 14.21
N ASN A 185 -12.28 17.15 14.80
CA ASN A 185 -11.59 16.85 16.06
C ASN A 185 -10.11 16.59 15.80
N GLY A 186 -9.22 17.13 16.60
CA GLY A 186 -7.80 16.97 16.33
C GLY A 186 -6.87 17.60 17.35
N ILE A 187 -5.63 17.78 16.94
CA ILE A 187 -4.53 18.35 17.71
C ILE A 187 -3.88 19.51 16.95
N VAL A 188 -3.46 20.53 17.66
CA VAL A 188 -2.70 21.66 17.10
C VAL A 188 -1.27 21.20 16.80
N SER A 189 -0.88 21.21 15.53
CA SER A 189 0.44 20.77 15.07
C SER A 189 1.47 21.90 15.04
N ALA A 190 1.04 23.12 14.68
CA ALA A 190 1.91 24.29 14.65
C ALA A 190 1.10 25.59 14.81
N ARG A 191 1.74 26.61 15.34
CA ARG A 191 1.25 27.99 15.43
C ARG A 191 2.18 28.88 14.63
N HIS A 192 1.64 29.74 13.77
CA HIS A 192 2.39 30.61 12.87
C HIS A 192 2.28 32.08 13.22
N VAL A 193 1.33 32.46 14.08
CA VAL A 193 1.06 33.84 14.49
C VAL A 193 0.83 33.88 15.98
N ASP A 194 1.33 34.91 16.67
CA ASP A 194 1.20 35.10 18.11
C ASP A 194 0.04 36.04 18.51
N PRO A 195 -0.45 35.97 19.77
CA PRO A 195 -1.41 36.94 20.27
C PRO A 195 -0.91 38.36 20.13
N SER A 196 -1.80 39.31 19.86
CA SER A 196 -1.55 40.71 19.58
C SER A 196 -0.89 41.04 18.23
N GLU A 197 -0.64 40.04 17.40
CA GLU A 197 -0.23 40.26 16.01
C GLU A 197 -1.44 40.48 15.08
N VAL A 198 -1.18 41.07 13.92
CA VAL A 198 -2.19 41.25 12.87
C VAL A 198 -2.29 39.98 12.06
N ALA A 199 -3.46 39.40 11.96
CA ALA A 199 -3.76 38.32 11.04
C ALA A 199 -4.40 38.90 9.79
N ASP A 200 -3.71 38.71 8.65
CA ASP A 200 -4.26 39.05 7.35
C ASP A 200 -5.11 37.91 6.83
N ARG A 201 -6.12 38.26 6.02
CA ARG A 201 -7.03 37.30 5.39
C ARG A 201 -6.26 36.24 4.60
N GLY A 202 -6.51 34.94 4.91
CA GLY A 202 -5.90 33.81 4.22
C GLY A 202 -4.48 33.46 4.67
N VAL A 203 -3.88 34.24 5.56
CA VAL A 203 -2.59 33.88 6.16
C VAL A 203 -2.80 32.77 7.19
N HIS A 204 -1.96 31.72 7.11
CA HIS A 204 -2.04 30.59 8.02
C HIS A 204 -1.72 30.98 9.47
N VAL A 205 -2.66 30.73 10.36
CA VAL A 205 -2.55 31.02 11.81
C VAL A 205 -2.18 29.75 12.59
N LEU A 206 -2.91 28.68 12.34
CA LEU A 206 -2.71 27.37 12.98
C LEU A 206 -2.64 26.28 11.94
N LYS A 207 -1.76 25.30 12.16
CA LYS A 207 -1.81 24.01 11.48
C LYS A 207 -2.40 22.99 12.42
N VAL A 208 -3.42 22.26 11.96
CA VAL A 208 -4.14 21.27 12.76
C VAL A 208 -4.18 19.94 12.04
N ASN A 209 -4.12 18.85 12.79
CA ASN A 209 -4.14 17.48 12.30
C ASN A 209 -5.28 16.70 12.96
N THR A 210 -5.85 15.71 12.26
CA THR A 210 -6.70 14.70 12.91
C THR A 210 -5.89 13.91 13.92
N GLU A 211 -6.50 13.55 15.04
CA GLU A 211 -5.84 12.80 16.10
C GLU A 211 -5.89 11.28 15.88
N ASP A 212 -7.05 10.77 15.51
CA ASP A 212 -7.36 9.33 15.58
C ASP A 212 -7.03 8.55 14.30
N ALA A 213 -6.54 9.22 13.26
CA ALA A 213 -6.30 8.57 11.98
C ALA A 213 -4.92 8.96 11.42
N MET A 214 -4.03 7.99 11.42
CA MET A 214 -2.69 8.09 10.83
C MET A 214 -2.62 7.24 9.56
N GLN A 215 -1.82 7.68 8.63
CA GLN A 215 -1.51 6.96 7.40
C GLN A 215 0.00 6.94 7.17
N VAL A 216 0.47 6.00 6.40
CA VAL A 216 1.84 5.99 5.91
C VAL A 216 1.84 6.38 4.44
N ALA A 217 2.65 7.38 4.10
CA ALA A 217 2.91 7.77 2.73
C ALA A 217 4.19 7.10 2.25
N VAL A 218 4.09 6.34 1.17
CA VAL A 218 5.20 5.60 0.55
C VAL A 218 5.29 5.91 -0.94
N SER A 219 6.45 5.62 -1.53
CA SER A 219 6.66 5.70 -2.97
C SER A 219 6.83 4.30 -3.55
N VAL A 220 5.92 3.91 -4.44
CA VAL A 220 5.95 2.59 -5.11
C VAL A 220 6.50 2.75 -6.52
N PRO A 221 7.56 2.00 -6.90
CA PRO A 221 8.12 2.04 -8.25
C PRO A 221 7.11 1.65 -9.33
N GLU A 222 7.24 2.23 -10.54
CA GLU A 222 6.37 1.99 -11.69
C GLU A 222 6.19 0.49 -12.00
N GLN A 223 7.25 -0.32 -11.84
CA GLN A 223 7.22 -1.76 -12.12
C GLN A 223 6.27 -2.57 -11.23
N MET A 224 5.81 -1.99 -10.10
CA MET A 224 4.97 -2.66 -9.12
C MET A 224 3.61 -1.99 -8.91
N ILE A 225 3.39 -0.82 -9.50
CA ILE A 225 2.16 -0.04 -9.24
C ILE A 225 0.90 -0.75 -9.72
N ASP A 226 0.98 -1.50 -10.81
CA ASP A 226 -0.15 -2.26 -11.36
C ASP A 226 -0.71 -3.31 -10.38
N LYS A 227 0.08 -3.70 -9.38
CA LYS A 227 -0.31 -4.65 -8.34
C LYS A 227 -0.87 -3.98 -7.08
N VAL A 228 -0.79 -2.64 -6.99
CA VAL A 228 -1.25 -1.87 -5.85
C VAL A 228 -2.60 -1.23 -6.17
N TYR A 229 -3.59 -1.51 -5.35
CA TYR A 229 -4.94 -0.97 -5.50
C TYR A 229 -5.53 -0.55 -4.16
N THR A 230 -6.49 0.34 -4.18
CA THR A 230 -7.22 0.78 -2.99
C THR A 230 -7.93 -0.39 -2.33
N GLY A 231 -7.74 -0.57 -1.03
CA GLY A 231 -8.26 -1.71 -0.26
C GLY A 231 -7.26 -2.86 -0.10
N LEU A 232 -6.08 -2.79 -0.74
CA LEU A 232 -5.02 -3.78 -0.53
C LEU A 232 -4.55 -3.71 0.94
N LYS A 233 -4.55 -4.86 1.60
CA LYS A 233 -4.10 -4.99 2.99
C LYS A 233 -2.58 -5.10 3.04
N GLY A 234 -2.00 -4.49 4.04
CA GLY A 234 -0.58 -4.54 4.32
C GLY A 234 -0.28 -4.39 5.80
N GLN A 235 0.98 -4.34 6.13
CA GLN A 235 1.46 -4.11 7.48
C GLN A 235 2.44 -2.95 7.50
N VAL A 236 2.32 -2.10 8.49
CA VAL A 236 3.23 -0.99 8.74
C VAL A 236 4.12 -1.31 9.92
N PHE A 237 5.40 -1.16 9.74
CA PHE A 237 6.42 -1.29 10.78
C PHE A 237 7.05 0.07 11.03
N LEU A 238 7.03 0.52 12.27
CA LEU A 238 7.64 1.78 12.66
C LEU A 238 9.12 1.54 13.02
N SER A 239 10.00 2.43 12.58
CA SER A 239 11.45 2.25 12.76
C SER A 239 11.89 2.15 14.22
N ASN A 240 11.12 2.75 15.15
CA ASN A 240 11.38 2.69 16.59
C ASN A 240 10.76 1.45 17.27
N ARG A 241 9.90 0.68 16.57
CA ARG A 241 9.26 -0.57 17.03
C ARG A 241 9.15 -1.57 15.88
N PRO A 242 10.27 -2.12 15.41
CA PRO A 242 10.30 -2.98 14.21
C PRO A 242 9.62 -4.33 14.42
N ASP A 243 9.38 -4.74 15.65
CA ASP A 243 8.78 -6.03 16.01
C ASP A 243 7.25 -5.95 16.23
N GLU A 244 6.66 -4.76 16.20
CA GLU A 244 5.22 -4.54 16.39
C GLU A 244 4.58 -4.10 15.06
N PRO A 245 3.99 -5.01 14.26
CA PRO A 245 3.30 -4.65 13.03
C PRO A 245 1.94 -4.03 13.31
N TYR A 246 1.60 -2.97 12.57
CA TYR A 246 0.27 -2.38 12.52
C TYR A 246 -0.41 -2.80 11.23
N GLU A 247 -1.65 -3.24 11.33
CA GLU A 247 -2.48 -3.48 10.14
C GLU A 247 -2.72 -2.16 9.42
N ALA A 248 -2.61 -2.20 8.10
CA ALA A 248 -2.86 -1.04 7.27
C ALA A 248 -3.60 -1.42 5.99
N VAL A 249 -4.35 -0.47 5.46
CA VAL A 249 -5.11 -0.64 4.22
C VAL A 249 -4.77 0.51 3.29
N VAL A 250 -4.40 0.19 2.05
CA VAL A 250 -4.15 1.19 1.01
C VAL A 250 -5.43 2.00 0.78
N SER A 251 -5.37 3.29 1.04
CA SER A 251 -6.49 4.24 0.90
C SER A 251 -6.45 5.00 -0.43
N GLU A 252 -5.24 5.28 -0.92
CA GLU A 252 -5.06 6.06 -2.14
C GLU A 252 -3.84 5.56 -2.92
N VAL A 253 -3.97 5.54 -4.25
CA VAL A 253 -2.90 5.27 -5.20
C VAL A 253 -2.81 6.44 -6.16
N GLY A 254 -1.69 7.13 -6.17
CA GLY A 254 -1.48 8.29 -7.04
C GLY A 254 -1.57 7.93 -8.51
N SER A 255 -2.25 8.77 -9.29
CA SER A 255 -2.45 8.60 -10.73
C SER A 255 -1.28 9.07 -11.58
N ALA A 256 -0.29 9.75 -10.98
CA ALA A 256 0.87 10.30 -11.66
C ALA A 256 2.15 9.97 -10.88
N ALA A 257 3.20 9.64 -11.62
CA ALA A 257 4.52 9.41 -11.03
C ALA A 257 5.14 10.72 -10.52
N THR A 258 5.84 10.63 -9.41
CA THR A 258 6.70 11.71 -8.90
C THR A 258 8.05 11.73 -9.62
N THR A 259 8.95 12.64 -9.21
CA THR A 259 10.27 12.88 -9.85
C THR A 259 11.20 11.67 -9.92
N ALA A 260 10.90 10.56 -9.27
CA ALA A 260 11.75 9.35 -9.22
C ALA A 260 11.14 8.13 -9.92
N ASN A 261 10.22 8.32 -10.89
CA ASN A 261 9.46 7.22 -11.52
C ASN A 261 8.75 6.30 -10.50
N ALA A 262 8.29 6.90 -9.42
CA ALA A 262 7.55 6.23 -8.36
C ALA A 262 6.19 6.92 -8.16
N PHE A 263 5.20 6.13 -7.85
CA PHE A 263 3.84 6.60 -7.59
C PHE A 263 3.64 6.76 -6.09
N PRO A 264 3.07 7.88 -5.63
CA PRO A 264 2.72 8.04 -4.23
C PRO A 264 1.56 7.10 -3.88
N VAL A 265 1.70 6.40 -2.79
CA VAL A 265 0.68 5.50 -2.24
C VAL A 265 0.53 5.80 -0.76
N THR A 266 -0.71 5.95 -0.30
CA THR A 266 -1.01 6.09 1.12
C THR A 266 -1.76 4.88 1.64
N ALA A 267 -1.43 4.45 2.85
CA ALA A 267 -2.14 3.40 3.55
C ALA A 267 -2.52 3.86 4.95
N VAL A 268 -3.79 3.76 5.29
CA VAL A 268 -4.32 4.11 6.61
C VAL A 268 -3.95 3.01 7.60
N ILE A 269 -3.38 3.41 8.73
CA ILE A 269 -2.98 2.53 9.82
C ILE A 269 -4.20 2.29 10.71
N SER A 270 -4.56 1.03 10.93
CA SER A 270 -5.60 0.66 11.89
C SER A 270 -5.03 0.73 13.31
N ASP A 271 -5.77 1.32 14.24
CA ASP A 271 -5.41 1.42 15.66
C ASP A 271 -3.98 1.92 15.90
N ALA A 272 -3.64 3.07 15.30
CA ALA A 272 -2.30 3.65 15.34
C ALA A 272 -1.77 3.93 16.77
N GLY A 273 -2.63 3.95 17.78
CA GLY A 273 -2.26 4.25 19.17
C GLY A 273 -1.80 5.71 19.38
N GLU A 274 -1.96 6.23 20.58
CA GLU A 274 -1.67 7.63 20.90
C GLU A 274 -0.18 8.04 20.76
N TRP A 275 0.73 7.10 20.71
CA TRP A 275 2.16 7.36 20.63
C TRP A 275 2.69 7.49 19.19
N VAL A 276 1.92 7.08 18.18
CA VAL A 276 2.26 7.24 16.76
C VAL A 276 2.09 8.71 16.39
N ARG A 277 3.18 9.31 15.91
CA ARG A 277 3.19 10.73 15.59
C ARG A 277 3.53 10.99 14.13
N PRO A 278 2.95 12.03 13.52
CA PRO A 278 3.36 12.49 12.20
C PRO A 278 4.86 12.76 12.13
N GLY A 279 5.49 12.39 11.01
CA GLY A 279 6.92 12.53 10.80
C GLY A 279 7.76 11.32 11.20
N MET A 280 7.18 10.31 11.85
CA MET A 280 7.88 9.05 12.14
C MET A 280 8.18 8.29 10.84
N THR A 281 9.37 7.68 10.76
CA THR A 281 9.73 6.79 9.65
C THR A 281 9.05 5.44 9.82
N ALA A 282 8.50 4.93 8.73
CA ALA A 282 7.79 3.66 8.69
C ALA A 282 8.16 2.85 7.44
N GLU A 283 7.92 1.55 7.48
CA GLU A 283 8.03 0.63 6.36
C GLU A 283 6.67 -0.01 6.12
N LEU A 284 6.08 0.24 4.96
CA LEU A 284 4.86 -0.47 4.52
C LEU A 284 5.26 -1.76 3.84
N ARG A 285 4.74 -2.88 4.32
CA ARG A 285 4.89 -4.20 3.70
C ARG A 285 3.58 -4.60 3.05
N LEU A 286 3.62 -4.77 1.74
CA LEU A 286 2.50 -5.27 0.95
C LEU A 286 2.77 -6.69 0.49
N VAL A 287 1.76 -7.53 0.58
CA VAL A 287 1.81 -8.90 0.08
C VAL A 287 1.08 -8.92 -1.27
N PHE A 288 1.81 -9.27 -2.32
CA PHE A 288 1.23 -9.44 -3.65
C PHE A 288 0.91 -10.91 -3.89
N SER A 289 -0.36 -11.24 -4.00
CA SER A 289 -0.80 -12.58 -4.41
C SER A 289 -0.70 -12.71 -5.93
N ASP A 290 0.41 -13.18 -6.45
CA ASP A 290 0.45 -13.73 -7.80
C ASP A 290 -0.10 -15.17 -7.74
N GLU A 291 -1.25 -15.43 -8.35
CA GLU A 291 -1.83 -16.78 -8.41
C GLU A 291 -0.85 -17.81 -9.01
N GLU A 292 -0.02 -17.40 -9.95
CA GLU A 292 1.04 -18.22 -10.54
C GLU A 292 2.23 -18.48 -9.59
N MET A 293 2.42 -17.67 -8.55
CA MET A 293 3.50 -17.82 -7.56
C MET A 293 3.05 -18.57 -6.29
N GLN A 294 1.76 -18.84 -6.12
CA GLN A 294 1.29 -19.68 -4.99
C GLN A 294 1.83 -21.11 -5.05
N SER A 295 2.30 -21.54 -6.21
CA SER A 295 2.92 -22.85 -6.45
C SER A 295 4.42 -22.74 -6.78
N ALA A 296 5.08 -21.65 -6.43
CA ALA A 296 6.50 -21.47 -6.71
C ALA A 296 7.36 -21.83 -5.50
N TYR A 297 8.47 -22.52 -5.74
CA TYR A 297 9.40 -22.99 -4.72
C TYR A 297 10.81 -22.48 -5.00
N LEU A 298 11.55 -22.10 -3.95
CA LEU A 298 12.98 -21.77 -4.05
C LEU A 298 13.81 -23.03 -3.91
N VAL A 299 14.46 -23.40 -4.99
CA VAL A 299 15.33 -24.58 -5.07
C VAL A 299 16.78 -24.14 -5.20
N PRO A 300 17.69 -24.57 -4.32
CA PRO A 300 19.10 -24.28 -4.48
C PRO A 300 19.63 -24.72 -5.84
N MET A 301 20.45 -23.88 -6.50
CA MET A 301 21.02 -24.19 -7.81
C MET A 301 21.77 -25.53 -7.85
N SER A 302 22.32 -25.99 -6.72
CA SER A 302 23.01 -27.26 -6.58
C SER A 302 22.13 -28.50 -6.71
N ALA A 303 20.80 -28.34 -6.64
CA ALA A 303 19.84 -29.45 -6.77
C ALA A 303 19.53 -29.81 -8.23
N PHE A 304 19.91 -28.94 -9.18
CA PHE A 304 19.56 -29.10 -10.58
C PHE A 304 20.54 -29.98 -11.36
N LEU A 305 19.96 -30.80 -12.21
CA LEU A 305 20.67 -31.52 -13.31
C LEU A 305 20.40 -30.77 -14.61
N PRO A 306 21.44 -30.47 -15.41
CA PRO A 306 21.23 -29.98 -16.75
C PRO A 306 20.57 -31.09 -17.60
N GLY A 307 19.52 -30.73 -18.35
CA GLY A 307 18.91 -31.60 -19.35
C GLY A 307 19.73 -31.67 -20.63
N ILE A 308 19.29 -32.50 -21.55
CA ILE A 308 19.90 -32.67 -22.90
C ILE A 308 19.62 -31.38 -23.71
N ASP A 309 18.43 -30.81 -23.58
CA ASP A 309 18.04 -29.54 -24.18
C ASP A 309 18.18 -28.40 -23.19
N LYS A 310 18.46 -27.19 -23.71
CA LYS A 310 18.69 -25.98 -22.88
C LYS A 310 17.53 -25.62 -21.96
N ASN A 311 16.33 -26.12 -22.20
CA ASN A 311 15.12 -25.84 -21.42
C ASN A 311 14.71 -26.97 -20.49
N ASP A 312 15.41 -28.12 -20.53
CA ASP A 312 15.08 -29.30 -19.72
C ASP A 312 15.87 -29.24 -18.40
N HIS A 313 15.16 -29.09 -17.31
CA HIS A 313 15.75 -29.09 -15.98
C HIS A 313 15.12 -30.17 -15.12
N TYR A 314 15.96 -30.90 -14.41
CA TYR A 314 15.55 -32.01 -13.56
C TYR A 314 16.10 -31.85 -12.16
N VAL A 315 15.34 -32.38 -11.20
CA VAL A 315 15.75 -32.52 -9.80
C VAL A 315 15.53 -33.95 -9.34
N TYR A 316 16.18 -34.36 -8.24
CA TYR A 316 15.91 -35.64 -7.61
C TYR A 316 15.07 -35.43 -6.35
N LEU A 317 13.91 -36.08 -6.30
CA LEU A 317 13.07 -36.19 -5.11
C LEU A 317 13.39 -37.49 -4.40
N PHE A 318 13.59 -37.41 -3.08
CA PHE A 318 13.84 -38.59 -2.24
C PHE A 318 12.52 -39.12 -1.69
N ASP A 319 12.30 -40.41 -1.90
CA ASP A 319 11.17 -41.14 -1.37
C ASP A 319 11.61 -41.84 -0.05
N ALA A 320 11.01 -41.43 1.06
CA ALA A 320 11.34 -41.93 2.38
C ALA A 320 10.92 -43.38 2.62
N GLU A 321 9.86 -43.88 1.91
CA GLU A 321 9.38 -45.25 2.07
C GLU A 321 10.30 -46.27 1.39
N THR A 322 10.76 -45.92 0.20
CA THR A 322 11.58 -46.85 -0.63
C THR A 322 13.07 -46.57 -0.49
N SER A 323 13.48 -45.48 0.13
CA SER A 323 14.86 -44.96 0.21
C SER A 323 15.50 -44.78 -1.18
N LYS A 324 14.70 -44.44 -2.21
CA LYS A 324 15.12 -44.21 -3.59
C LYS A 324 14.96 -42.76 -3.99
N VAL A 325 15.71 -42.36 -5.01
CA VAL A 325 15.54 -41.04 -5.63
C VAL A 325 14.81 -41.19 -6.96
N ARG A 326 13.88 -40.24 -7.23
CA ARG A 326 13.11 -40.14 -8.46
C ARG A 326 13.51 -38.88 -9.20
N LYS A 327 13.93 -39.04 -10.47
CA LYS A 327 14.21 -37.91 -11.37
C LYS A 327 12.92 -37.24 -11.78
N THR A 328 12.74 -35.97 -11.47
CA THR A 328 11.51 -35.21 -11.76
C THR A 328 11.85 -34.00 -12.60
N ALA A 329 11.11 -33.79 -13.69
CA ALA A 329 11.23 -32.60 -14.52
C ALA A 329 10.60 -31.39 -13.80
N VAL A 330 11.27 -30.25 -13.88
CA VAL A 330 10.81 -29.00 -13.25
C VAL A 330 10.86 -27.84 -14.24
N GLN A 331 9.94 -26.89 -14.09
CA GLN A 331 9.94 -25.67 -14.87
C GLN A 331 10.58 -24.53 -14.08
N ILE A 332 11.57 -23.87 -14.68
CA ILE A 332 12.27 -22.72 -14.12
C ILE A 332 11.59 -21.45 -14.61
N ARG A 333 11.24 -20.54 -13.69
CA ARG A 333 10.71 -19.21 -14.00
C ARG A 333 11.78 -18.11 -13.89
N GLY A 334 12.74 -18.27 -12.99
CA GLY A 334 13.79 -17.28 -12.77
C GLY A 334 14.84 -17.70 -11.76
N ILE A 335 15.82 -16.84 -11.54
CA ILE A 335 16.90 -17.05 -10.58
C ILE A 335 16.85 -15.91 -9.57
N GLN A 336 16.92 -16.26 -8.28
CA GLN A 336 16.94 -15.31 -7.17
C GLN A 336 18.16 -15.62 -6.28
N GLY A 337 19.22 -14.82 -6.41
CA GLY A 337 20.49 -15.07 -5.72
C GLY A 337 21.10 -16.43 -6.09
N ASN A 338 21.22 -17.35 -5.14
CA ASN A 338 21.74 -18.72 -5.34
C ASN A 338 20.63 -19.79 -5.43
N HIS A 339 19.39 -19.35 -5.64
CA HIS A 339 18.21 -20.20 -5.76
C HIS A 339 17.52 -20.00 -7.10
N VAL A 340 16.85 -21.02 -7.55
CA VAL A 340 16.04 -21.05 -8.75
C VAL A 340 14.56 -21.11 -8.34
N VAL A 341 13.74 -20.27 -8.93
CA VAL A 341 12.29 -20.28 -8.75
C VAL A 341 11.68 -21.32 -9.69
N THR A 342 11.06 -22.36 -9.10
CA THR A 342 10.37 -23.43 -9.85
C THR A 342 8.87 -23.36 -9.59
N THR A 343 8.06 -23.58 -10.62
CA THR A 343 6.59 -23.49 -10.53
C THR A 343 5.87 -24.80 -10.70
N HIS A 344 6.52 -25.80 -11.31
CA HIS A 344 5.93 -27.12 -11.59
C HIS A 344 6.94 -28.23 -11.35
N GLY A 345 6.43 -29.41 -10.99
CA GLY A 345 7.24 -30.63 -10.84
C GLY A 345 7.63 -30.96 -9.39
N ILE A 346 7.45 -30.05 -8.46
CA ILE A 346 7.69 -30.26 -7.01
C ILE A 346 6.52 -29.69 -6.21
N ALA A 347 6.34 -30.19 -5.01
CA ALA A 347 5.30 -29.75 -4.09
C ALA A 347 5.89 -29.40 -2.72
N SER A 348 5.13 -28.63 -1.93
CA SER A 348 5.48 -28.36 -0.53
C SER A 348 5.54 -29.65 0.26
N GLY A 349 6.62 -29.83 1.04
CA GLY A 349 6.88 -31.07 1.78
C GLY A 349 7.69 -32.12 1.05
N ASP A 350 7.94 -31.98 -0.27
CA ASP A 350 8.84 -32.88 -0.99
C ASP A 350 10.27 -32.83 -0.45
N ILE A 351 10.93 -33.97 -0.39
CA ILE A 351 12.32 -34.07 0.08
C ILE A 351 13.24 -34.00 -1.14
N LEU A 352 13.90 -32.88 -1.31
CA LEU A 352 14.73 -32.57 -2.47
C LEU A 352 16.21 -32.87 -2.20
N VAL A 353 16.90 -33.55 -3.10
CA VAL A 353 18.35 -33.78 -3.01
C VAL A 353 19.10 -32.53 -3.47
N VAL A 354 20.00 -32.00 -2.60
CA VAL A 354 20.78 -30.78 -2.89
C VAL A 354 22.28 -31.00 -2.99
N ALA A 355 22.78 -32.20 -2.58
CA ALA A 355 24.19 -32.58 -2.79
C ALA A 355 24.31 -34.05 -3.20
N GLY A 356 25.28 -34.33 -4.08
CA GLY A 356 25.47 -35.64 -4.71
C GLY A 356 24.76 -35.80 -6.06
N VAL A 357 23.96 -34.84 -6.46
CA VAL A 357 23.08 -34.81 -7.63
C VAL A 357 23.73 -35.33 -8.94
N PRO A 358 24.96 -34.91 -9.35
CA PRO A 358 25.56 -35.33 -10.61
C PRO A 358 25.92 -36.82 -10.68
N PHE A 359 25.88 -37.50 -9.55
CA PHE A 359 26.31 -38.91 -9.44
C PHE A 359 25.14 -39.89 -9.22
N LEU A 360 23.90 -39.38 -9.28
CA LEU A 360 22.71 -40.18 -9.07
C LEU A 360 22.08 -40.61 -10.40
N SER A 361 21.45 -41.78 -10.35
CA SER A 361 20.60 -42.31 -11.43
C SER A 361 19.15 -42.40 -10.95
N ASP A 362 18.20 -42.32 -11.87
CA ASP A 362 16.79 -42.49 -11.54
C ASP A 362 16.52 -43.87 -10.93
N GLY A 363 15.71 -43.89 -9.86
CA GLY A 363 15.40 -45.12 -9.09
C GLY A 363 16.52 -45.60 -8.17
N GLN A 364 17.67 -44.91 -8.10
CA GLN A 364 18.83 -45.34 -7.28
C GLN A 364 18.51 -45.26 -5.79
N LYS A 365 18.94 -46.32 -5.04
CA LYS A 365 18.85 -46.35 -3.60
C LYS A 365 19.96 -45.48 -2.97
N VAL A 366 19.58 -44.61 -2.02
CA VAL A 366 20.47 -43.63 -1.37
C VAL A 366 20.30 -43.65 0.14
N LYS A 367 21.30 -43.14 0.84
CA LYS A 367 21.26 -42.93 2.29
C LYS A 367 21.29 -41.43 2.57
N LEU A 368 20.44 -40.96 3.48
CA LEU A 368 20.51 -39.59 3.95
C LEU A 368 21.77 -39.31 4.74
N LEU A 369 22.45 -38.22 4.43
CA LEU A 369 23.49 -37.67 5.29
C LEU A 369 22.77 -37.02 6.49
N ASP A 370 23.00 -37.59 7.70
CA ASP A 370 22.54 -36.97 8.94
C ASP A 370 23.21 -35.60 9.11
N THR A 371 22.48 -34.57 8.78
CA THR A 371 22.84 -33.18 9.07
C THR A 371 22.18 -32.72 10.37
N SER A 372 22.40 -33.41 11.46
CA SER A 372 22.16 -32.88 12.81
C SER A 372 23.32 -31.96 13.24
N GLY A 373 23.65 -30.99 12.39
CA GLY A 373 24.65 -29.96 12.64
C GLY A 373 24.06 -28.61 12.25
N ALA A 374 23.48 -27.94 13.23
CA ALA A 374 22.97 -26.59 13.08
C ALA A 374 24.01 -25.66 12.45
N ILE A 375 23.65 -25.06 11.33
CA ILE A 375 24.25 -23.79 10.92
C ILE A 375 23.52 -22.72 11.72
N LYS A 376 24.25 -22.11 12.66
CA LYS A 376 23.88 -20.86 13.33
C LYS A 376 23.94 -19.72 12.35
#